data_3c0ed5c1b3a38b1778291c8abf897783
#
_entry.id   3c0ed5c1b3a38b1778291c8abf897783
#
_cell.length_a   1.000
_cell.length_b   1.000
_cell.length_c   1.000
_cell.angle_alpha   90.00
_cell.angle_beta   90.00
_cell.angle_gamma   90.00
#
_symmetry.space_group_name_H-M   'P 1'
#
loop_
_entity.id
_entity.type
_entity.pdbx_description
1 polymer ?
#
loop_
_entity_poly.entity_id
_entity_poly.type
_entity_poly.pdbx_seq_one_letter_code
_entity_poly.pdbx_strand_id
1 'polypeptide(L)'
;MPELPDVEVFRKYMDKTALHQTIKEIKVSAKDILDGVSEKQLQSKVKGRQIESTKRHGKYLFTRLSGDDWAVFHFGMTGYLDYFKDEGDAPKHTRALFSFDNGYHLAFVLQRKLGEVALTDDVNGFVKKQGLGPDALDRKFDVQAFKEAVKQRKSSIKSALMDQKRIAGIGNIYSDEILFQARLHPKAKANQLLNRDLERLFKAMKEVLETAIDSQANPAKMPEHYLLPKREKGGKCPACGGEIAKTKVSGRSAYFCPKCQSY
;
A
#
# COMPACT_ATOMS: atom_id res chain seq x y z
N MET A 1 5.05 6.92 -2.43
CA MET A 1 4.19 6.58 -1.26
C MET A 1 3.82 5.13 -1.43
N PRO A 2 4.19 4.27 -0.49
CA PRO A 2 3.80 2.87 -0.54
C PRO A 2 2.28 2.69 -0.65
N GLU A 3 1.85 1.88 -1.61
CA GLU A 3 0.48 1.49 -1.85
C GLU A 3 0.34 -0.02 -1.60
N LEU A 4 -0.79 -0.62 -1.85
CA LEU A 4 -1.03 -2.04 -1.57
C LEU A 4 0.06 -2.98 -2.09
N PRO A 5 0.54 -2.87 -3.36
CA PRO A 5 1.58 -3.76 -3.85
C PRO A 5 2.91 -3.61 -3.09
N ASP A 6 3.29 -2.37 -2.75
CA ASP A 6 4.52 -2.13 -1.98
C ASP A 6 4.45 -2.79 -0.59
N VAL A 7 3.29 -2.60 0.10
CA VAL A 7 3.09 -3.18 1.44
C VAL A 7 3.04 -4.71 1.40
N GLU A 8 2.49 -5.30 0.34
CA GLU A 8 2.51 -6.75 0.14
C GLU A 8 3.94 -7.27 -0.09
N VAL A 9 4.78 -6.53 -0.82
CA VAL A 9 6.21 -6.83 -0.97
C VAL A 9 6.93 -6.73 0.38
N PHE A 10 6.64 -5.71 1.19
CA PHE A 10 7.20 -5.60 2.55
C PHE A 10 6.72 -6.73 3.47
N ARG A 11 5.47 -7.16 3.35
CA ARG A 11 4.95 -8.32 4.07
C ARG A 11 5.74 -9.58 3.71
N LYS A 12 5.88 -9.87 2.41
CA LYS A 12 6.67 -11.01 1.92
C LYS A 12 8.14 -10.92 2.33
N TYR A 13 8.70 -9.71 2.39
CA TYR A 13 10.04 -9.48 2.87
C TYR A 13 10.18 -9.80 4.36
N MET A 14 9.24 -9.34 5.20
CA MET A 14 9.21 -9.66 6.63
C MET A 14 9.07 -11.17 6.86
N ASP A 15 8.21 -11.86 6.08
CA ASP A 15 8.06 -13.31 6.16
C ASP A 15 9.37 -14.06 5.83
N LYS A 16 10.16 -13.56 4.88
CA LYS A 16 11.43 -14.19 4.50
C LYS A 16 12.57 -13.92 5.47
N THR A 17 12.50 -12.86 6.26
CA THR A 17 13.63 -12.40 7.08
C THR A 17 13.39 -12.52 8.57
N ALA A 18 12.26 -12.05 9.05
CA ALA A 18 11.98 -11.90 10.48
C ALA A 18 10.92 -12.87 11.02
N LEU A 19 10.25 -13.66 10.17
CA LEU A 19 9.26 -14.64 10.62
C LEU A 19 9.94 -15.69 11.52
N HIS A 20 9.26 -16.05 12.62
CA HIS A 20 9.74 -16.97 13.66
C HIS A 20 10.97 -16.49 14.43
N GLN A 21 11.38 -15.21 14.28
CA GLN A 21 12.44 -14.63 15.10
C GLN A 21 11.83 -14.01 16.36
N THR A 22 12.54 -14.19 17.49
CA THR A 22 12.18 -13.60 18.80
C THR A 22 12.78 -12.20 18.90
N ILE A 23 11.95 -11.22 19.23
CA ILE A 23 12.37 -9.82 19.41
C ILE A 23 13.05 -9.68 20.76
N LYS A 24 14.36 -9.43 20.76
CA LYS A 24 15.17 -9.17 21.96
C LYS A 24 14.88 -7.79 22.55
N GLU A 25 14.82 -6.78 21.68
CA GLU A 25 14.54 -5.39 22.06
C GLU A 25 14.03 -4.58 20.88
N ILE A 26 13.44 -3.42 21.18
CA ILE A 26 13.11 -2.39 20.20
C ILE A 26 13.66 -1.04 20.67
N LYS A 27 14.31 -0.32 19.77
CA LYS A 27 14.77 1.07 19.96
C LYS A 27 13.93 1.99 19.08
N VAL A 28 13.30 3.02 19.64
CA VAL A 28 12.50 4.02 18.90
C VAL A 28 13.24 5.35 18.93
N SER A 29 13.69 5.82 17.76
CA SER A 29 14.42 7.08 17.63
C SER A 29 13.52 8.30 17.40
N ALA A 30 12.21 8.08 17.12
CA ALA A 30 11.24 9.13 16.83
C ALA A 30 9.86 8.74 17.39
N LYS A 31 9.45 9.36 18.49
CA LYS A 31 8.18 9.03 19.18
C LYS A 31 6.93 9.45 18.40
N ASP A 32 7.06 10.38 17.48
CA ASP A 32 6.02 10.88 16.60
C ASP A 32 5.51 9.85 15.57
N ILE A 33 6.16 8.70 15.44
CA ILE A 33 5.66 7.57 14.64
C ILE A 33 4.75 6.62 15.41
N LEU A 34 4.62 6.78 16.74
CA LEU A 34 3.82 5.89 17.58
C LEU A 34 2.35 6.35 17.58
N ASP A 35 1.45 5.50 17.07
CA ASP A 35 0.01 5.75 17.05
C ASP A 35 -0.70 4.98 18.18
N GLY A 36 -1.25 5.73 19.15
CA GLY A 36 -2.04 5.18 20.24
C GLY A 36 -1.26 4.29 21.23
N VAL A 37 0.09 4.29 21.16
CA VAL A 37 0.96 3.50 22.03
C VAL A 37 2.18 4.31 22.45
N SER A 38 2.57 4.23 23.72
CA SER A 38 3.85 4.79 24.19
C SER A 38 4.99 3.86 23.86
N GLU A 39 6.22 4.42 23.79
CA GLU A 39 7.46 3.64 23.60
C GLU A 39 7.59 2.52 24.66
N LYS A 40 7.29 2.84 25.92
CA LYS A 40 7.35 1.90 27.04
C LYS A 40 6.38 0.73 26.87
N GLN A 41 5.15 1.03 26.43
CA GLN A 41 4.15 0.00 26.14
C GLN A 41 4.57 -0.84 24.94
N LEU A 42 5.05 -0.23 23.85
CA LEU A 42 5.53 -0.96 22.69
C LEU A 42 6.68 -1.91 23.08
N GLN A 43 7.69 -1.41 23.81
CA GLN A 43 8.82 -2.22 24.31
C GLN A 43 8.33 -3.41 25.15
N SER A 44 7.44 -3.18 26.12
CA SER A 44 6.93 -4.25 27.00
C SER A 44 6.12 -5.30 26.27
N LYS A 45 5.42 -4.93 25.20
CA LYS A 45 4.57 -5.82 24.41
C LYS A 45 5.32 -6.63 23.36
N VAL A 46 6.44 -6.09 22.83
CA VAL A 46 7.20 -6.79 21.77
C VAL A 46 8.40 -7.56 22.28
N LYS A 47 9.02 -7.14 23.39
CA LYS A 47 10.21 -7.80 23.94
C LYS A 47 9.92 -9.23 24.37
N GLY A 48 10.77 -10.17 23.93
CA GLY A 48 10.64 -11.60 24.18
C GLY A 48 9.53 -12.28 23.38
N ARG A 49 8.87 -11.56 22.45
CA ARG A 49 7.83 -12.12 21.59
C ARG A 49 8.40 -12.56 20.26
N GLN A 50 7.89 -13.68 19.75
CA GLN A 50 8.20 -14.20 18.44
C GLN A 50 7.22 -13.65 17.41
N ILE A 51 7.70 -13.35 16.19
CA ILE A 51 6.84 -13.03 15.04
C ILE A 51 6.27 -14.34 14.49
N GLU A 52 4.96 -14.55 14.60
CA GLU A 52 4.30 -15.80 14.22
C GLU A 52 3.70 -15.79 12.81
N SER A 53 3.15 -14.67 12.39
CA SER A 53 2.54 -14.53 11.08
C SER A 53 2.39 -13.06 10.70
N THR A 54 2.14 -12.81 9.41
CA THR A 54 1.87 -11.47 8.91
C THR A 54 0.57 -11.43 8.11
N LYS A 55 -0.09 -10.28 8.10
CA LYS A 55 -1.27 -9.98 7.28
C LYS A 55 -1.15 -8.58 6.71
N ARG A 56 -1.81 -8.33 5.61
CA ARG A 56 -1.96 -6.99 5.04
C ARG A 56 -3.44 -6.65 4.92
N HIS A 57 -3.78 -5.39 5.20
CA HIS A 57 -5.04 -4.79 4.80
C HIS A 57 -4.79 -3.39 4.24
N GLY A 58 -5.13 -3.20 2.97
CA GLY A 58 -4.84 -1.94 2.28
C GLY A 58 -3.34 -1.62 2.31
N LYS A 59 -3.01 -0.53 2.99
CA LYS A 59 -1.62 -0.03 3.13
C LYS A 59 -1.04 -0.29 4.52
N TYR A 60 -1.67 -1.15 5.32
CA TYR A 60 -1.21 -1.55 6.64
C TYR A 60 -0.66 -2.97 6.63
N LEU A 61 0.48 -3.17 7.25
CA LEU A 61 1.08 -4.46 7.54
C LEU A 61 0.84 -4.78 9.01
N PHE A 62 0.26 -5.93 9.27
CA PHE A 62 0.01 -6.48 10.60
C PHE A 62 0.94 -7.65 10.82
N THR A 63 1.67 -7.62 11.92
CA THR A 63 2.65 -8.63 12.33
C THR A 63 2.21 -9.23 13.64
N ARG A 64 1.75 -10.49 13.63
CA ARG A 64 1.33 -11.21 14.83
C ARG A 64 2.53 -11.55 15.68
N LEU A 65 2.44 -11.22 16.95
CA LEU A 65 3.40 -11.60 17.96
C LEU A 65 2.90 -12.84 18.71
N SER A 66 3.80 -13.61 19.30
CA SER A 66 3.42 -14.70 20.21
C SER A 66 2.56 -14.13 21.36
N GLY A 67 1.37 -14.71 21.57
CA GLY A 67 0.28 -14.14 22.35
C GLY A 67 -0.76 -13.51 21.41
N ASP A 68 -1.53 -12.54 21.89
CA ASP A 68 -2.68 -12.00 21.14
C ASP A 68 -2.42 -10.65 20.46
N ASP A 69 -1.25 -10.06 20.69
CA ASP A 69 -0.93 -8.73 20.18
C ASP A 69 -0.42 -8.77 18.72
N TRP A 70 -0.76 -7.72 17.96
CA TRP A 70 -0.24 -7.45 16.62
C TRP A 70 0.50 -6.11 16.62
N ALA A 71 1.72 -6.09 16.10
CA ALA A 71 2.37 -4.85 15.70
C ALA A 71 1.85 -4.42 14.31
N VAL A 72 1.48 -3.16 14.17
CA VAL A 72 0.89 -2.60 12.95
C VAL A 72 1.82 -1.56 12.38
N PHE A 73 2.08 -1.64 11.07
CA PHE A 73 2.94 -0.69 10.36
C PHE A 73 2.16 -0.01 9.24
N HIS A 74 2.24 1.32 9.20
CA HIS A 74 1.86 2.13 8.05
C HIS A 74 3.09 2.90 7.54
N PHE A 75 3.42 2.72 6.27
CA PHE A 75 4.70 3.17 5.72
C PHE A 75 4.75 4.65 5.30
N GLY A 76 3.66 5.38 5.47
CA GLY A 76 3.58 6.80 5.10
C GLY A 76 3.91 7.04 3.62
N MET A 77 4.84 7.95 3.35
CA MET A 77 5.18 8.32 1.97
C MET A 77 6.45 7.66 1.41
N THR A 78 7.38 7.28 2.27
CA THR A 78 8.73 6.84 1.86
C THR A 78 9.25 5.69 2.72
N GLY A 79 8.38 5.07 3.52
CA GLY A 79 8.78 4.03 4.45
C GLY A 79 9.11 2.71 3.75
N TYR A 80 10.03 1.96 4.34
CA TYR A 80 10.38 0.60 3.97
C TYR A 80 10.96 -0.17 5.15
N LEU A 81 11.18 -1.47 4.99
CA LEU A 81 11.85 -2.35 5.95
C LEU A 81 13.23 -2.72 5.42
N ASP A 82 14.20 -2.85 6.33
CA ASP A 82 15.53 -3.34 6.00
C ASP A 82 16.04 -4.29 7.10
N TYR A 83 16.54 -5.46 6.70
CA TYR A 83 16.99 -6.52 7.59
C TYR A 83 18.48 -6.76 7.40
N PHE A 84 19.28 -6.60 8.43
CA PHE A 84 20.74 -6.60 8.39
C PHE A 84 21.34 -7.18 9.68
N LYS A 85 22.65 -7.44 9.68
CA LYS A 85 23.34 -8.12 10.79
C LYS A 85 24.04 -7.15 11.74
N ASP A 86 24.86 -6.25 11.22
CA ASP A 86 25.63 -5.34 12.07
C ASP A 86 24.82 -4.08 12.39
N GLU A 87 24.62 -3.76 13.67
CA GLU A 87 23.85 -2.57 14.09
C GLU A 87 24.44 -1.27 13.51
N GLY A 88 25.76 -1.24 13.23
CA GLY A 88 26.43 -0.11 12.57
C GLY A 88 25.95 0.14 11.13
N ASP A 89 25.36 -0.86 10.47
CA ASP A 89 24.82 -0.76 9.12
C ASP A 89 23.38 -0.22 9.09
N ALA A 90 22.86 0.21 10.24
CA ALA A 90 21.48 0.70 10.32
C ALA A 90 21.23 1.85 9.32
N PRO A 91 20.23 1.74 8.45
CA PRO A 91 19.95 2.76 7.44
C PRO A 91 19.70 4.13 8.06
N LYS A 92 20.16 5.18 7.38
CA LYS A 92 19.78 6.54 7.74
C LYS A 92 18.26 6.67 7.80
N HIS A 93 17.75 7.39 8.80
CA HIS A 93 16.30 7.54 9.04
C HIS A 93 15.59 6.30 9.59
N THR A 94 16.30 5.33 10.16
CA THR A 94 15.72 4.29 11.00
C THR A 94 14.94 4.94 12.16
N ARG A 95 13.64 4.67 12.26
CA ARG A 95 12.76 5.26 13.29
C ARG A 95 12.38 4.26 14.38
N ALA A 96 12.28 3.00 14.03
CA ALA A 96 12.22 1.90 14.96
C ALA A 96 13.20 0.80 14.52
N LEU A 97 13.96 0.26 15.44
CA LEU A 97 14.92 -0.81 15.22
C LEU A 97 14.55 -1.98 16.12
N PHE A 98 14.16 -3.09 15.51
CA PHE A 98 13.90 -4.35 16.19
C PHE A 98 15.15 -5.20 16.13
N SER A 99 15.70 -5.59 17.28
CA SER A 99 16.82 -6.51 17.39
C SER A 99 16.31 -7.89 17.77
N PHE A 100 16.80 -8.93 17.12
CA PHE A 100 16.37 -10.31 17.33
C PHE A 100 17.43 -11.14 18.06
N ASP A 101 17.00 -12.26 18.68
CA ASP A 101 17.91 -13.17 19.40
C ASP A 101 18.94 -13.85 18.49
N ASN A 102 18.65 -13.93 17.17
CA ASN A 102 19.57 -14.46 16.16
C ASN A 102 20.70 -13.48 15.77
N GLY A 103 20.76 -12.30 16.42
CA GLY A 103 21.77 -11.27 16.18
C GLY A 103 21.52 -10.39 14.96
N TYR A 104 20.38 -10.53 14.29
CA TYR A 104 19.97 -9.64 13.19
C TYR A 104 19.05 -8.51 13.70
N HIS A 105 18.88 -7.50 12.85
CA HIS A 105 18.07 -6.33 13.09
C HIS A 105 17.09 -6.09 11.95
N LEU A 106 15.90 -5.57 12.27
CA LEU A 106 14.92 -5.07 11.30
C LEU A 106 14.71 -3.59 11.55
N ALA A 107 15.10 -2.76 10.61
CA ALA A 107 14.84 -1.33 10.64
C ALA A 107 13.50 -0.99 9.98
N PHE A 108 12.70 -0.19 10.67
CA PHE A 108 11.59 0.55 10.08
C PHE A 108 12.08 1.95 9.73
N VAL A 109 12.27 2.19 8.43
CA VAL A 109 12.93 3.39 7.90
C VAL A 109 11.87 4.35 7.39
N LEU A 110 11.90 5.60 7.85
CA LEU A 110 10.95 6.66 7.48
C LEU A 110 11.70 7.98 7.26
N GLN A 111 11.99 8.33 6.03
CA GLN A 111 12.63 9.61 5.71
C GLN A 111 11.77 10.81 6.17
N ARG A 112 10.47 10.74 5.98
CA ARG A 112 9.50 11.83 6.23
C ARG A 112 8.59 11.54 7.42
N LYS A 113 8.95 10.77 8.39
CA LYS A 113 8.20 10.52 9.65
C LYS A 113 6.64 10.57 9.52
N LEU A 114 6.10 10.18 8.37
CA LEU A 114 4.66 10.13 8.07
C LEU A 114 4.11 8.70 8.12
N GLY A 115 4.93 7.76 8.54
CA GLY A 115 4.54 6.39 8.83
C GLY A 115 4.23 6.22 10.30
N GLU A 116 3.63 5.09 10.64
CA GLU A 116 3.13 4.83 11.99
C GLU A 116 3.45 3.41 12.43
N VAL A 117 3.67 3.25 13.73
CA VAL A 117 3.70 1.96 14.43
C VAL A 117 2.63 1.99 15.51
N ALA A 118 1.75 0.99 15.52
CA ALA A 118 0.71 0.81 16.52
C ALA A 118 0.70 -0.61 17.06
N LEU A 119 -0.11 -0.86 18.09
CA LEU A 119 -0.44 -2.19 18.59
C LEU A 119 -1.96 -2.40 18.55
N THR A 120 -2.37 -3.63 18.31
CA THR A 120 -3.76 -4.06 18.44
C THR A 120 -3.83 -5.54 18.82
N ASP A 121 -4.85 -5.95 19.52
CA ASP A 121 -5.24 -7.33 19.76
C ASP A 121 -6.36 -7.79 18.80
N ASP A 122 -7.02 -6.81 18.12
CA ASP A 122 -8.08 -7.09 17.16
C ASP A 122 -7.81 -6.35 15.81
N VAL A 123 -7.36 -7.09 14.81
CA VAL A 123 -7.11 -6.57 13.46
C VAL A 123 -8.39 -6.02 12.81
N ASN A 124 -9.53 -6.69 13.00
CA ASN A 124 -10.79 -6.24 12.39
C ASN A 124 -11.32 -4.97 13.06
N GLY A 125 -11.22 -4.90 14.38
CA GLY A 125 -11.53 -3.70 15.15
C GLY A 125 -10.65 -2.51 14.76
N PHE A 126 -9.34 -2.76 14.56
CA PHE A 126 -8.40 -1.74 14.06
C PHE A 126 -8.82 -1.23 12.68
N VAL A 127 -9.06 -2.12 11.72
CA VAL A 127 -9.50 -1.76 10.36
C VAL A 127 -10.78 -0.92 10.40
N LYS A 128 -11.74 -1.32 11.24
CA LYS A 128 -13.00 -0.59 11.44
C LYS A 128 -12.77 0.80 12.08
N LYS A 129 -11.92 0.89 13.10
CA LYS A 129 -11.56 2.15 13.77
C LYS A 129 -10.89 3.13 12.80
N GLN A 130 -10.03 2.64 11.92
CA GLN A 130 -9.40 3.44 10.86
C GLN A 130 -10.38 3.79 9.71
N GLY A 131 -11.60 3.26 9.74
CA GLY A 131 -12.62 3.50 8.72
C GLY A 131 -12.24 2.98 7.34
N LEU A 132 -11.44 1.92 7.28
CA LEU A 132 -10.99 1.32 6.01
C LEU A 132 -12.09 0.47 5.39
N GLY A 133 -12.26 0.62 4.07
CA GLY A 133 -13.08 -0.27 3.26
C GLY A 133 -12.44 -1.64 3.03
N PRO A 134 -13.08 -2.51 2.24
CA PRO A 134 -12.52 -3.80 1.86
C PRO A 134 -11.17 -3.63 1.17
N ASP A 135 -10.28 -4.58 1.41
CA ASP A 135 -8.99 -4.65 0.71
C ASP A 135 -9.22 -4.90 -0.79
N ALA A 136 -8.54 -4.14 -1.65
CA ALA A 136 -8.72 -4.24 -3.09
C ALA A 136 -8.43 -5.65 -3.67
N LEU A 137 -7.61 -6.47 -2.97
CA LEU A 137 -7.30 -7.85 -3.35
C LEU A 137 -8.02 -8.90 -2.50
N ASP A 138 -8.91 -8.51 -1.56
CA ASP A 138 -9.70 -9.50 -0.82
C ASP A 138 -10.53 -10.34 -1.81
N ARG A 139 -10.52 -11.66 -1.63
CA ARG A 139 -11.29 -12.62 -2.44
C ARG A 139 -12.80 -12.43 -2.31
N LYS A 140 -13.25 -11.91 -1.14
CA LYS A 140 -14.66 -11.61 -0.87
C LYS A 140 -15.11 -10.27 -1.48
N PHE A 141 -14.16 -9.41 -1.89
CA PHE A 141 -14.47 -8.16 -2.57
C PHE A 141 -14.68 -8.42 -4.05
N ASP A 142 -15.91 -8.70 -4.41
CA ASP A 142 -16.35 -9.04 -5.77
C ASP A 142 -16.72 -7.81 -6.59
N VAL A 143 -17.09 -8.06 -7.85
CA VAL A 143 -17.48 -6.99 -8.79
C VAL A 143 -18.72 -6.24 -8.36
N GLN A 144 -19.66 -6.89 -7.67
CA GLN A 144 -20.89 -6.24 -7.21
C GLN A 144 -20.60 -5.26 -6.06
N ALA A 145 -19.84 -5.70 -5.07
CA ALA A 145 -19.37 -4.84 -3.98
C ALA A 145 -18.53 -3.65 -4.50
N PHE A 146 -17.68 -3.89 -5.52
CA PHE A 146 -16.92 -2.83 -6.18
C PHE A 146 -17.84 -1.82 -6.87
N LYS A 147 -18.85 -2.26 -7.62
CA LYS A 147 -19.82 -1.36 -8.28
C LYS A 147 -20.54 -0.47 -7.26
N GLU A 148 -20.95 -1.04 -6.14
CA GLU A 148 -21.59 -0.29 -5.05
C GLU A 148 -20.65 0.75 -4.43
N ALA A 149 -19.39 0.36 -4.13
CA ALA A 149 -18.38 1.25 -3.58
C ALA A 149 -18.09 2.45 -4.49
N VAL A 150 -18.13 2.26 -5.83
CA VAL A 150 -17.75 3.28 -6.82
C VAL A 150 -18.95 4.14 -7.22
N LYS A 151 -20.13 3.55 -7.54
CA LYS A 151 -21.29 4.27 -8.09
C LYS A 151 -21.89 5.33 -7.17
N GLN A 152 -21.79 5.15 -5.88
CA GLN A 152 -22.32 6.12 -4.89
C GLN A 152 -21.60 7.49 -4.90
N ARG A 153 -20.57 7.67 -5.74
CA ARG A 153 -19.75 8.88 -5.77
C ARG A 153 -20.02 9.76 -6.99
N LYS A 154 -20.39 11.00 -6.74
CA LYS A 154 -20.44 12.06 -7.77
C LYS A 154 -19.03 12.60 -8.11
N SER A 155 -17.97 12.10 -7.47
CA SER A 155 -16.58 12.46 -7.71
C SER A 155 -16.02 11.81 -8.99
N SER A 156 -14.80 12.20 -9.36
CA SER A 156 -14.08 11.50 -10.44
C SER A 156 -13.78 10.05 -10.08
N ILE A 157 -13.69 9.21 -11.10
CA ILE A 157 -13.37 7.78 -10.91
C ILE A 157 -12.01 7.57 -10.23
N LYS A 158 -11.01 8.40 -10.57
CA LYS A 158 -9.71 8.35 -9.87
C LYS A 158 -9.85 8.62 -8.37
N SER A 159 -10.65 9.62 -7.98
CA SER A 159 -10.89 9.92 -6.58
C SER A 159 -11.65 8.81 -5.86
N ALA A 160 -12.61 8.17 -6.54
CA ALA A 160 -13.36 7.05 -5.99
C ALA A 160 -12.46 5.84 -5.72
N LEU A 161 -11.54 5.50 -6.65
CA LEU A 161 -10.56 4.43 -6.47
C LEU A 161 -9.59 4.68 -5.32
N MET A 162 -9.22 5.95 -5.06
CA MET A 162 -8.27 6.31 -4.00
C MET A 162 -8.91 6.49 -2.62
N ASP A 163 -10.23 6.40 -2.50
CA ASP A 163 -10.94 6.55 -1.23
C ASP A 163 -10.77 5.30 -0.36
N GLN A 164 -9.84 5.36 0.59
CA GLN A 164 -9.49 4.24 1.47
C GLN A 164 -10.68 3.73 2.31
N LYS A 165 -11.71 4.55 2.51
CA LYS A 165 -12.95 4.15 3.19
C LYS A 165 -13.85 3.28 2.32
N ARG A 166 -13.63 3.24 1.01
CA ARG A 166 -14.40 2.47 0.04
C ARG A 166 -13.62 1.28 -0.51
N ILE A 167 -12.35 1.50 -0.84
CA ILE A 167 -11.45 0.48 -1.37
C ILE A 167 -10.08 0.74 -0.74
N ALA A 168 -9.66 -0.12 0.17
CA ALA A 168 -8.37 0.03 0.82
C ALA A 168 -7.23 -0.47 -0.08
N GLY A 169 -6.14 0.31 -0.12
CA GLY A 169 -4.89 -0.10 -0.76
C GLY A 169 -4.51 0.70 -2.00
N ILE A 170 -5.46 1.16 -2.80
CA ILE A 170 -5.16 1.91 -4.02
C ILE A 170 -4.74 3.34 -3.67
N GLY A 171 -3.71 3.84 -4.33
CA GLY A 171 -3.24 5.20 -4.18
C GLY A 171 -3.12 5.94 -5.52
N ASN A 172 -2.25 6.95 -5.55
CA ASN A 172 -2.13 7.82 -6.71
C ASN A 172 -1.44 7.17 -7.92
N ILE A 173 -0.53 6.24 -7.66
CA ILE A 173 0.27 5.61 -8.70
C ILE A 173 -0.54 4.53 -9.38
N TYR A 174 -1.03 3.56 -8.62
CA TYR A 174 -1.77 2.44 -9.20
C TYR A 174 -3.17 2.83 -9.71
N SER A 175 -3.79 3.90 -9.19
CA SER A 175 -5.03 4.41 -9.80
C SER A 175 -4.85 4.92 -11.23
N ASP A 176 -3.69 5.52 -11.58
CA ASP A 176 -3.42 5.91 -12.96
C ASP A 176 -3.27 4.68 -13.86
N GLU A 177 -2.55 3.65 -13.41
CA GLU A 177 -2.38 2.41 -14.15
C GLU A 177 -3.70 1.68 -14.38
N ILE A 178 -4.49 1.50 -13.30
CA ILE A 178 -5.80 0.83 -13.36
C ILE A 178 -6.72 1.53 -14.38
N LEU A 179 -6.75 2.86 -14.35
CA LEU A 179 -7.56 3.65 -15.29
C LEU A 179 -7.03 3.57 -16.72
N PHE A 180 -5.71 3.48 -16.90
CA PHE A 180 -5.09 3.31 -18.20
C PHE A 180 -5.48 1.95 -18.81
N GLN A 181 -5.35 0.85 -18.07
CA GLN A 181 -5.73 -0.49 -18.51
C GLN A 181 -7.24 -0.58 -18.76
N ALA A 182 -8.04 0.10 -17.94
CA ALA A 182 -9.48 0.19 -18.13
C ALA A 182 -9.92 1.19 -19.24
N ARG A 183 -9.00 1.91 -19.87
CA ARG A 183 -9.27 2.94 -20.90
C ARG A 183 -10.27 4.01 -20.46
N LEU A 184 -10.21 4.41 -19.19
CA LEU A 184 -11.08 5.41 -18.59
C LEU A 184 -10.33 6.70 -18.27
N HIS A 185 -10.91 7.83 -18.64
CA HIS A 185 -10.32 9.14 -18.30
C HIS A 185 -10.37 9.37 -16.78
N PRO A 186 -9.28 9.85 -16.13
CA PRO A 186 -9.23 9.97 -14.67
C PRO A 186 -10.27 10.94 -14.08
N LYS A 187 -10.81 11.85 -14.87
CA LYS A 187 -11.88 12.79 -14.49
C LYS A 187 -13.29 12.28 -14.81
N ALA A 188 -13.46 11.12 -15.45
CA ALA A 188 -14.77 10.56 -15.70
C ALA A 188 -15.56 10.46 -14.38
N LYS A 189 -16.86 10.78 -14.42
CA LYS A 189 -17.71 10.76 -13.23
C LYS A 189 -18.03 9.31 -12.85
N ALA A 190 -17.68 8.92 -11.62
CA ALA A 190 -17.82 7.54 -11.16
C ALA A 190 -19.27 7.04 -11.25
N ASN A 191 -20.25 7.87 -10.91
CA ASN A 191 -21.66 7.54 -10.95
C ASN A 191 -22.29 7.52 -12.37
N GLN A 192 -21.57 7.97 -13.39
CA GLN A 192 -22.02 7.97 -14.78
C GLN A 192 -21.45 6.80 -15.59
N LEU A 193 -20.53 6.02 -15.02
CA LEU A 193 -19.96 4.85 -15.69
C LEU A 193 -20.99 3.75 -15.87
N LEU A 194 -20.96 3.13 -17.05
CA LEU A 194 -21.81 1.98 -17.36
C LEU A 194 -21.32 0.73 -16.60
N ASN A 195 -22.20 -0.24 -16.42
CA ASN A 195 -21.83 -1.49 -15.74
C ASN A 195 -20.64 -2.20 -16.39
N ARG A 196 -20.59 -2.23 -17.74
CA ARG A 196 -19.48 -2.80 -18.51
C ARG A 196 -18.14 -2.11 -18.22
N ASP A 197 -18.17 -0.79 -17.99
CA ASP A 197 -16.95 -0.02 -17.68
C ASP A 197 -16.46 -0.32 -16.26
N LEU A 198 -17.38 -0.48 -15.31
CA LEU A 198 -17.07 -0.88 -13.95
C LEU A 198 -16.55 -2.32 -13.85
N GLU A 199 -17.08 -3.25 -14.66
CA GLU A 199 -16.56 -4.62 -14.74
C GLU A 199 -15.13 -4.65 -15.30
N ARG A 200 -14.89 -3.91 -16.39
CA ARG A 200 -13.55 -3.75 -16.97
C ARG A 200 -12.58 -3.10 -15.96
N LEU A 201 -13.05 -2.09 -15.24
CA LEU A 201 -12.25 -1.41 -14.21
C LEU A 201 -11.91 -2.33 -13.04
N PHE A 202 -12.87 -3.13 -12.57
CA PHE A 202 -12.66 -4.12 -11.52
C PHE A 202 -11.61 -5.16 -11.94
N LYS A 203 -11.75 -5.71 -13.16
CA LYS A 203 -10.79 -6.66 -13.71
C LYS A 203 -9.39 -6.04 -13.79
N ALA A 204 -9.29 -4.85 -14.38
CA ALA A 204 -8.03 -4.11 -14.46
C ALA A 204 -7.42 -3.83 -13.08
N MET A 205 -8.24 -3.51 -12.07
CA MET A 205 -7.78 -3.32 -10.70
C MET A 205 -7.07 -4.55 -10.14
N LYS A 206 -7.70 -5.73 -10.25
CA LYS A 206 -7.11 -6.99 -9.77
C LYS A 206 -5.82 -7.31 -10.53
N GLU A 207 -5.85 -7.30 -11.86
CA GLU A 207 -4.69 -7.62 -12.71
C GLU A 207 -3.51 -6.68 -12.47
N VAL A 208 -3.75 -5.37 -12.39
CA VAL A 208 -2.69 -4.37 -12.16
C VAL A 208 -2.04 -4.57 -10.80
N LEU A 209 -2.82 -4.75 -9.74
CA LEU A 209 -2.27 -4.89 -8.40
C LEU A 209 -1.50 -6.21 -8.23
N GLU A 210 -1.99 -7.31 -8.80
CA GLU A 210 -1.31 -8.61 -8.78
C GLU A 210 0.00 -8.55 -9.59
N THR A 211 -0.05 -8.01 -10.82
CA THR A 211 1.16 -7.81 -11.65
C THR A 211 2.19 -6.94 -10.96
N ALA A 212 1.75 -5.90 -10.26
CA ALA A 212 2.66 -5.03 -9.51
C ALA A 212 3.34 -5.77 -8.35
N ILE A 213 2.62 -6.64 -7.64
CA ILE A 213 3.19 -7.50 -6.59
C ILE A 213 4.23 -8.46 -7.17
N ASP A 214 3.92 -9.10 -8.29
CA ASP A 214 4.84 -10.03 -8.96
C ASP A 214 6.08 -9.33 -9.51
N SER A 215 5.92 -8.08 -9.95
CA SER A 215 7.02 -7.18 -10.33
C SER A 215 7.76 -6.56 -9.12
N GLN A 216 7.47 -7.02 -7.89
CA GLN A 216 8.06 -6.51 -6.64
C GLN A 216 7.84 -5.00 -6.42
N ALA A 217 6.69 -4.49 -6.85
CA ALA A 217 6.32 -3.07 -6.83
C ALA A 217 7.35 -2.14 -7.53
N ASN A 218 8.14 -2.69 -8.44
CA ASN A 218 9.15 -1.96 -9.19
C ASN A 218 8.61 -1.57 -10.57
N PRO A 219 8.38 -0.27 -10.87
CA PRO A 219 7.88 0.17 -12.16
C PRO A 219 8.72 -0.30 -13.36
N ALA A 220 10.05 -0.43 -13.20
CA ALA A 220 10.94 -0.87 -14.26
C ALA A 220 10.79 -2.37 -14.62
N LYS A 221 10.17 -3.17 -13.73
CA LYS A 221 9.88 -4.58 -13.94
C LYS A 221 8.45 -4.84 -14.41
N MET A 222 7.63 -3.80 -14.52
CA MET A 222 6.27 -3.93 -15.05
C MET A 222 6.31 -4.25 -16.54
N PRO A 223 5.31 -4.98 -17.08
CA PRO A 223 5.24 -5.27 -18.51
C PRO A 223 5.26 -4.01 -19.37
N GLU A 224 5.84 -4.08 -20.57
CA GLU A 224 6.06 -2.93 -21.45
C GLU A 224 4.78 -2.18 -21.85
N HIS A 225 3.63 -2.89 -21.89
CA HIS A 225 2.33 -2.31 -22.21
C HIS A 225 1.66 -1.58 -21.04
N TYR A 226 2.31 -1.51 -19.86
CA TYR A 226 1.84 -0.75 -18.71
C TYR A 226 2.27 0.71 -18.79
N LEU A 227 1.44 1.58 -18.22
CA LEU A 227 1.73 3.02 -18.14
C LEU A 227 2.89 3.32 -17.18
N LEU A 228 3.01 2.59 -16.08
CA LEU A 228 3.92 2.92 -14.97
C LEU A 228 5.37 3.15 -15.39
N PRO A 229 6.00 2.36 -16.29
CA PRO A 229 7.36 2.63 -16.77
C PRO A 229 7.50 3.95 -17.55
N LYS A 230 6.39 4.50 -18.04
CA LYS A 230 6.34 5.72 -18.90
C LYS A 230 5.49 6.84 -18.25
N ARG A 231 5.19 6.71 -16.95
CA ARG A 231 4.27 7.59 -16.21
C ARG A 231 4.88 8.98 -15.94
N GLU A 232 5.13 9.74 -16.99
CA GLU A 232 5.60 11.12 -16.95
C GLU A 232 4.90 11.98 -17.99
N LYS A 233 4.92 13.29 -17.82
CA LYS A 233 4.37 14.21 -18.85
C LYS A 233 5.24 14.17 -20.10
N GLY A 234 4.62 13.97 -21.26
CA GLY A 234 5.32 13.84 -22.54
C GLY A 234 5.90 12.44 -22.79
N GLY A 235 5.78 11.50 -21.82
CA GLY A 235 6.13 10.10 -22.04
C GLY A 235 5.33 9.49 -23.18
N LYS A 236 5.87 8.49 -23.88
CA LYS A 236 5.16 7.80 -24.97
C LYS A 236 4.19 6.78 -24.42
N CYS A 237 2.93 6.85 -24.85
CA CYS A 237 1.91 5.89 -24.50
C CYS A 237 2.29 4.49 -24.99
N PRO A 238 2.34 3.47 -24.13
CA PRO A 238 2.70 2.11 -24.51
C PRO A 238 1.68 1.44 -25.43
N ALA A 239 0.43 1.93 -25.46
CA ALA A 239 -0.62 1.36 -26.30
C ALA A 239 -0.76 1.99 -27.68
N CYS A 240 -0.47 3.31 -27.84
CA CYS A 240 -0.73 3.99 -29.12
C CYS A 240 0.43 4.92 -29.55
N GLY A 241 1.53 4.99 -28.80
CA GLY A 241 2.67 5.87 -29.10
C GLY A 241 2.42 7.39 -28.90
N GLY A 242 1.18 7.80 -28.57
CA GLY A 242 0.83 9.19 -28.30
C GLY A 242 1.45 9.69 -26.99
N GLU A 243 1.41 11.01 -26.77
CA GLU A 243 1.96 11.58 -25.54
C GLU A 243 1.08 11.34 -24.31
N ILE A 244 1.71 11.06 -23.17
CA ILE A 244 1.06 11.01 -21.86
C ILE A 244 0.84 12.44 -21.36
N ALA A 245 -0.42 12.76 -21.09
CA ALA A 245 -0.82 14.02 -20.51
C ALA A 245 -0.80 13.96 -18.98
N LYS A 246 -0.62 15.13 -18.36
CA LYS A 246 -0.72 15.31 -16.92
C LYS A 246 -1.86 16.27 -16.58
N THR A 247 -2.71 15.90 -15.65
CA THR A 247 -3.76 16.75 -15.10
C THR A 247 -3.80 16.71 -13.58
N LYS A 248 -4.64 17.51 -12.94
CA LYS A 248 -4.92 17.43 -11.50
C LYS A 248 -6.30 16.84 -11.27
N VAL A 249 -6.39 15.91 -10.34
CA VAL A 249 -7.65 15.31 -9.84
C VAL A 249 -7.61 15.35 -8.32
N SER A 250 -8.52 16.09 -7.70
CA SER A 250 -8.61 16.26 -6.24
C SER A 250 -7.26 16.59 -5.58
N GLY A 251 -6.55 17.58 -6.16
CA GLY A 251 -5.26 18.05 -5.66
C GLY A 251 -4.04 17.17 -6.01
N ARG A 252 -4.25 15.98 -6.60
CA ARG A 252 -3.17 15.05 -6.95
C ARG A 252 -2.92 15.01 -8.46
N SER A 253 -1.67 14.79 -8.86
CA SER A 253 -1.32 14.59 -10.28
C SER A 253 -1.92 13.29 -10.79
N ALA A 254 -2.51 13.32 -11.98
CA ALA A 254 -2.97 12.17 -12.73
C ALA A 254 -2.27 12.15 -14.09
N TYR A 255 -1.78 10.99 -14.51
CA TYR A 255 -1.16 10.75 -15.80
C TYR A 255 -2.04 9.83 -16.63
N PHE A 256 -2.25 10.16 -17.89
CA PHE A 256 -3.17 9.41 -18.76
C PHE A 256 -2.85 9.67 -20.24
N CYS A 257 -3.29 8.76 -21.10
CA CYS A 257 -3.21 8.96 -22.55
C CYS A 257 -4.52 9.55 -23.09
N PRO A 258 -4.53 10.78 -23.64
CA PRO A 258 -5.76 11.38 -24.17
C PRO A 258 -6.38 10.64 -25.36
N LYS A 259 -5.57 9.84 -26.09
CA LYS A 259 -6.06 9.03 -27.23
C LYS A 259 -6.69 7.71 -26.79
N CYS A 260 -6.19 7.11 -25.72
CA CYS A 260 -6.64 5.78 -25.28
C CYS A 260 -7.72 5.81 -24.20
N GLN A 261 -7.80 6.92 -23.42
CA GLN A 261 -8.69 7.04 -22.28
C GLN A 261 -9.75 8.12 -22.54
N SER A 262 -10.98 7.67 -22.76
CA SER A 262 -12.14 8.52 -22.98
C SER A 262 -12.95 8.76 -21.70
N TYR A 263 -13.84 9.77 -21.74
CA TYR A 263 -14.83 10.04 -20.70
C TYR A 263 -15.93 8.98 -20.69
#